data_2e7e292cabc20f0e5f8edff9ff571102
#
_entry.id   2e7e292cabc20f0e5f8edff9ff571102
#
_cell.length_a   1.000
_cell.length_b   1.000
_cell.length_c   1.000
_cell.angle_alpha   90.00
_cell.angle_beta   90.00
_cell.angle_gamma   90.00
#
_symmetry.space_group_name_H-M   'P 1'
#
loop_
_entity.id
_entity.type
_entity.pdbx_description
1 polymer ?
#
loop_
_entity_poly.entity_id
_entity_poly.type
_entity_poly.pdbx_seq_one_letter_code
_entity_poly.pdbx_strand_id
1 'polypeptide(L)'
;MKNISPKSALVSLSDKTNLDLLVSFLLERNVEIISTGGTYKAIKKITDNVIEVSEYTGHKEMMDGRVKTLHPKIHAGILARRGEDTDVLKSMGYKEIDIVVVNLYPFEETIKSGCSFEEAIEQIDIGGPTMIRAAAKNFKDVLVLSDPNDYEEMISEWDSKSGISYEFRKKQAAKVFKKMSQYNRAIHQYMDSENDENVIMDLSNPKVLRYGENPHQKAKLYLKDSSQKKNIANADILQGKELSYNNIADSDAAWECLKQFQKPACVIVKHANPCGVSESEDIETAYRKAFQTDPTSAFGGIIAINRVLESSLAEEILENQFVEVIIAPKFDIDALNVLKKKENIRVLRCDLDGDVVGNQFKVVSGGVLVQDEDTKIISIDDLKVVSDLKPSQEQLDDFMFAWKVAKFVKSNAIVFAKDGQTIGIGAGQMSRVISAEIASLKAKEEGLNVEGSCMASDAFFPFRDGIDKAASSGIKSIIQPGGSVRDQEVIDAANEHKMVMVFTGVRHFRH
;
A
#
# COMPACT_ATOMS: atom_id res chain seq x y z
N MET A 1 21.61 -24.51 23.81
CA MET A 1 22.69 -24.61 22.81
C MET A 1 23.77 -23.60 23.13
N LYS A 2 25.03 -23.87 22.77
CA LYS A 2 26.21 -23.10 23.25
C LYS A 2 26.36 -21.79 22.46
N ASN A 3 26.75 -20.71 23.14
CA ASN A 3 27.23 -19.49 22.48
C ASN A 3 28.54 -19.81 21.75
N ILE A 4 28.81 -19.15 20.66
CA ILE A 4 30.09 -19.21 19.96
C ILE A 4 30.90 -17.95 20.27
N SER A 5 32.23 -18.12 20.30
CA SER A 5 33.17 -17.01 20.36
C SER A 5 33.96 -17.01 19.04
N PRO A 6 33.51 -16.25 18.02
CA PRO A 6 34.12 -16.24 16.70
C PRO A 6 35.58 -15.81 16.72
N LYS A 7 36.38 -16.44 15.84
CA LYS A 7 37.81 -16.14 15.67
C LYS A 7 38.17 -15.67 14.26
N SER A 8 37.25 -15.85 13.32
CA SER A 8 37.47 -15.50 11.91
C SER A 8 36.18 -14.95 11.28
N ALA A 9 36.33 -13.98 10.40
CA ALA A 9 35.25 -13.36 9.67
C ALA A 9 35.57 -13.23 8.17
N LEU A 10 34.63 -13.60 7.32
CA LEU A 10 34.67 -13.32 5.90
C LEU A 10 33.74 -12.12 5.61
N VAL A 11 34.32 -11.03 5.07
CA VAL A 11 33.60 -9.77 4.85
C VAL A 11 33.65 -9.42 3.36
N SER A 12 32.49 -9.36 2.71
CA SER A 12 32.33 -8.98 1.30
C SER A 12 31.07 -8.13 1.09
N LEU A 13 31.25 -6.84 0.86
CA LEU A 13 30.18 -5.85 0.92
C LEU A 13 30.09 -5.01 -0.36
N SER A 14 28.90 -4.94 -0.93
CA SER A 14 28.52 -3.93 -1.91
C SER A 14 28.27 -2.60 -1.19
N ASP A 15 27.32 -2.57 -0.26
CA ASP A 15 27.07 -1.44 0.65
C ASP A 15 28.02 -1.51 1.86
N LYS A 16 28.81 -0.44 2.05
CA LYS A 16 29.83 -0.32 3.10
C LYS A 16 29.39 0.53 4.28
N THR A 17 28.08 0.78 4.42
CA THR A 17 27.51 1.49 5.58
C THR A 17 27.94 0.77 6.87
N ASN A 18 28.37 1.54 7.85
CA ASN A 18 28.83 1.06 9.16
C ASN A 18 30.03 0.08 9.11
N LEU A 19 30.82 0.07 8.01
CA LEU A 19 32.00 -0.80 7.89
C LEU A 19 33.02 -0.53 9.00
N ASP A 20 33.29 0.74 9.32
CA ASP A 20 34.27 1.14 10.35
C ASP A 20 33.88 0.58 11.72
N LEU A 21 32.58 0.65 12.09
CA LEU A 21 32.03 0.10 13.32
C LEU A 21 32.28 -1.42 13.39
N LEU A 22 31.91 -2.14 12.31
CA LEU A 22 32.09 -3.59 12.24
C LEU A 22 33.54 -3.99 12.37
N VAL A 23 34.44 -3.36 11.59
CA VAL A 23 35.88 -3.70 11.56
C VAL A 23 36.53 -3.43 12.92
N SER A 24 36.29 -2.26 13.50
CA SER A 24 36.83 -1.90 14.83
C SER A 24 36.40 -2.93 15.89
N PHE A 25 35.12 -3.29 15.91
CA PHE A 25 34.60 -4.28 16.84
C PHE A 25 35.24 -5.67 16.68
N LEU A 26 35.40 -6.15 15.44
CA LEU A 26 36.04 -7.44 15.16
C LEU A 26 37.51 -7.46 15.59
N LEU A 27 38.24 -6.37 15.35
CA LEU A 27 39.65 -6.23 15.77
C LEU A 27 39.82 -6.23 17.30
N GLU A 28 38.97 -5.49 18.01
CA GLU A 28 38.98 -5.46 19.49
C GLU A 28 38.77 -6.85 20.11
N ARG A 29 38.12 -7.76 19.39
CA ARG A 29 37.84 -9.13 19.79
C ARG A 29 38.87 -10.15 19.22
N ASN A 30 39.92 -9.64 18.56
CA ASN A 30 40.97 -10.47 17.91
C ASN A 30 40.40 -11.45 16.88
N VAL A 31 39.39 -11.02 16.10
CA VAL A 31 38.79 -11.79 15.00
C VAL A 31 39.64 -11.54 13.72
N GLU A 32 40.15 -12.61 13.13
CA GLU A 32 40.88 -12.54 11.84
C GLU A 32 39.89 -12.16 10.72
N ILE A 33 40.24 -11.16 9.92
CA ILE A 33 39.35 -10.66 8.85
C ILE A 33 39.87 -11.11 7.50
N ILE A 34 39.04 -11.83 6.74
CA ILE A 34 39.29 -12.21 5.34
C ILE A 34 38.33 -11.38 4.50
N SER A 35 38.77 -10.75 3.41
CA SER A 35 37.94 -9.87 2.60
C SER A 35 38.23 -9.92 1.12
N THR A 36 37.31 -9.39 0.31
CA THR A 36 37.39 -9.45 -1.16
C THR A 36 37.50 -8.05 -1.78
N GLY A 37 38.26 -7.91 -2.84
CA GLY A 37 38.24 -6.80 -3.80
C GLY A 37 38.02 -5.40 -3.22
N GLY A 38 36.91 -4.79 -3.56
CA GLY A 38 36.56 -3.41 -3.11
C GLY A 38 36.37 -3.29 -1.60
N THR A 39 35.88 -4.35 -0.93
CA THR A 39 35.75 -4.39 0.53
C THR A 39 37.09 -4.51 1.19
N TYR A 40 37.99 -5.38 0.68
CA TYR A 40 39.38 -5.47 1.16
C TYR A 40 40.09 -4.12 1.09
N LYS A 41 39.99 -3.40 -0.06
CA LYS A 41 40.58 -2.07 -0.21
C LYS A 41 40.01 -1.03 0.78
N ALA A 42 38.76 -1.16 1.13
CA ALA A 42 38.13 -0.28 2.12
C ALA A 42 38.60 -0.59 3.53
N ILE A 43 38.64 -1.88 3.92
CA ILE A 43 39.15 -2.32 5.24
C ILE A 43 40.63 -1.99 5.40
N LYS A 44 41.43 -2.12 4.33
CA LYS A 44 42.88 -1.79 4.34
C LYS A 44 43.17 -0.33 4.66
N LYS A 45 42.20 0.59 4.48
CA LYS A 45 42.32 1.99 4.93
C LYS A 45 42.13 2.16 6.43
N ILE A 46 41.47 1.20 7.08
CA ILE A 46 41.16 1.22 8.50
C ILE A 46 42.28 0.45 9.28
N THR A 47 42.70 -0.69 8.73
CA THR A 47 43.68 -1.60 9.40
C THR A 47 44.48 -2.39 8.38
N ASP A 48 45.75 -2.71 8.78
CA ASP A 48 46.57 -3.64 8.04
C ASP A 48 46.25 -5.12 8.33
N ASN A 49 45.49 -5.40 9.38
CA ASN A 49 45.14 -6.76 9.81
C ASN A 49 43.93 -7.31 9.03
N VAL A 50 44.08 -7.44 7.70
CA VAL A 50 43.10 -8.03 6.81
C VAL A 50 43.81 -8.86 5.74
N ILE A 51 43.26 -10.06 5.46
CA ILE A 51 43.79 -10.99 4.46
C ILE A 51 42.90 -10.90 3.22
N GLU A 52 43.48 -10.76 2.04
CA GLU A 52 42.76 -10.83 0.80
C GLU A 52 42.33 -12.27 0.46
N VAL A 53 41.11 -12.46 -0.04
CA VAL A 53 40.63 -13.81 -0.40
C VAL A 53 41.52 -14.52 -1.39
N SER A 54 42.13 -13.83 -2.34
CA SER A 54 43.09 -14.39 -3.30
C SER A 54 44.36 -14.94 -2.61
N GLU A 55 44.84 -14.25 -1.60
CA GLU A 55 45.95 -14.71 -0.76
C GLU A 55 45.53 -15.89 0.12
N TYR A 56 44.36 -15.77 0.77
CA TYR A 56 43.80 -16.84 1.61
C TYR A 56 43.57 -18.13 0.84
N THR A 57 43.02 -18.08 -0.37
CA THR A 57 42.72 -19.25 -1.20
C THR A 57 43.93 -19.76 -1.96
N GLY A 58 44.90 -18.91 -2.26
CA GLY A 58 45.96 -19.15 -3.22
C GLY A 58 45.51 -19.07 -4.68
N HIS A 59 44.30 -18.60 -4.94
CA HIS A 59 43.70 -18.49 -6.27
C HIS A 59 43.39 -17.03 -6.61
N LYS A 60 43.86 -16.57 -7.78
CA LYS A 60 43.51 -15.25 -8.32
C LYS A 60 42.07 -15.25 -8.80
N GLU A 61 41.42 -14.08 -8.73
CA GLU A 61 40.10 -13.91 -9.36
C GLU A 61 40.18 -14.16 -10.88
N MET A 62 39.12 -14.71 -11.44
CA MET A 62 39.00 -15.03 -12.86
C MET A 62 37.72 -14.44 -13.45
N MET A 63 37.70 -14.25 -14.79
CA MET A 63 36.52 -13.79 -15.53
C MET A 63 35.97 -12.46 -14.98
N ASP A 64 36.86 -11.46 -14.87
CA ASP A 64 36.50 -10.11 -14.36
C ASP A 64 35.85 -10.12 -12.99
N GLY A 65 36.23 -11.08 -12.12
CA GLY A 65 35.74 -11.21 -10.76
C GLY A 65 34.50 -12.08 -10.59
N ARG A 66 33.91 -12.64 -11.66
CA ARG A 66 32.79 -13.58 -11.56
C ARG A 66 33.12 -14.82 -10.73
N VAL A 67 34.36 -15.28 -10.75
CA VAL A 67 34.85 -16.38 -9.91
C VAL A 67 35.91 -15.85 -8.97
N LYS A 68 35.57 -15.67 -7.72
CA LYS A 68 36.39 -15.08 -6.68
C LYS A 68 36.27 -15.81 -5.35
N THR A 69 35.03 -15.99 -4.89
CA THR A 69 34.71 -16.64 -3.62
C THR A 69 34.17 -18.06 -3.77
N LEU A 70 33.92 -18.50 -5.00
CA LEU A 70 33.49 -19.88 -5.30
C LEU A 70 34.65 -20.84 -5.22
N HIS A 71 35.18 -21.01 -4.02
CA HIS A 71 36.39 -21.84 -3.77
C HIS A 71 36.13 -22.82 -2.61
N PRO A 72 36.57 -24.12 -2.73
CA PRO A 72 36.37 -25.11 -1.68
C PRO A 72 36.89 -24.67 -0.32
N LYS A 73 38.03 -23.98 -0.24
CA LYS A 73 38.62 -23.51 1.01
C LYS A 73 37.72 -22.55 1.78
N ILE A 74 36.93 -21.67 1.07
CA ILE A 74 35.96 -20.76 1.66
C ILE A 74 34.73 -21.53 2.13
N HIS A 75 34.13 -22.32 1.21
CA HIS A 75 32.86 -22.99 1.53
C HIS A 75 33.05 -24.14 2.54
N ALA A 76 34.17 -24.83 2.54
CA ALA A 76 34.48 -25.80 3.58
C ALA A 76 34.66 -25.12 4.95
N GLY A 77 35.34 -23.97 5.01
CA GLY A 77 35.48 -23.20 6.25
C GLY A 77 34.16 -22.75 6.83
N ILE A 78 33.19 -22.38 5.97
CA ILE A 78 31.83 -21.97 6.38
C ILE A 78 30.98 -23.19 6.76
N LEU A 79 30.99 -24.27 5.96
CA LEU A 79 30.05 -25.38 6.07
C LEU A 79 30.48 -26.46 7.08
N ALA A 80 31.75 -26.50 7.50
CA ALA A 80 32.26 -27.51 8.43
C ALA A 80 31.49 -27.48 9.76
N ARG A 81 31.03 -28.64 10.21
CA ARG A 81 30.42 -28.83 11.52
C ARG A 81 31.52 -28.84 12.58
N ARG A 82 31.46 -27.92 13.51
CA ARG A 82 32.51 -27.76 14.54
C ARG A 82 32.59 -29.01 15.42
N GLY A 83 33.81 -29.60 15.49
CA GLY A 83 34.06 -30.85 16.22
C GLY A 83 33.88 -32.12 15.37
N GLU A 84 33.01 -32.14 14.36
CA GLU A 84 32.85 -33.31 13.48
C GLU A 84 33.81 -33.26 12.27
N ASP A 85 33.90 -32.10 11.59
CA ASP A 85 34.64 -31.92 10.35
C ASP A 85 36.02 -31.22 10.56
N THR A 86 36.34 -30.85 11.79
CA THR A 86 37.53 -30.07 12.13
C THR A 86 38.84 -30.77 11.68
N ASP A 87 38.93 -32.09 11.80
CA ASP A 87 40.15 -32.83 11.39
C ASP A 87 40.29 -32.91 9.87
N VAL A 88 39.17 -32.95 9.15
CA VAL A 88 39.18 -32.87 7.67
C VAL A 88 39.71 -31.51 7.23
N LEU A 89 39.19 -30.40 7.82
CA LEU A 89 39.70 -29.06 7.51
C LEU A 89 41.20 -28.93 7.77
N LYS A 90 41.66 -29.41 8.93
CA LYS A 90 43.11 -29.38 9.29
C LYS A 90 43.97 -30.16 8.30
N SER A 91 43.53 -31.36 7.88
CA SER A 91 44.25 -32.18 6.92
C SER A 91 44.40 -31.50 5.55
N MET A 92 43.45 -30.62 5.20
CA MET A 92 43.46 -29.80 3.96
C MET A 92 44.20 -28.48 4.12
N GLY A 93 44.63 -28.11 5.33
CA GLY A 93 45.19 -26.79 5.63
C GLY A 93 44.17 -25.66 5.56
N TYR A 94 42.89 -25.96 5.81
CA TYR A 94 41.80 -25.00 5.78
C TYR A 94 41.44 -24.54 7.20
N LYS A 95 40.97 -23.30 7.33
CA LYS A 95 40.51 -22.74 8.61
C LYS A 95 38.97 -22.69 8.66
N GLU A 96 38.44 -22.74 9.86
CA GLU A 96 37.02 -22.44 10.13
C GLU A 96 36.76 -20.97 9.87
N ILE A 97 35.56 -20.64 9.34
CA ILE A 97 35.04 -19.27 9.16
C ILE A 97 33.80 -19.16 10.04
N ASP A 98 33.87 -18.31 11.07
CA ASP A 98 32.85 -18.25 12.12
C ASP A 98 31.82 -17.16 11.89
N ILE A 99 32.20 -16.12 11.13
CA ILE A 99 31.31 -15.02 10.75
C ILE A 99 31.38 -14.83 9.23
N VAL A 100 30.19 -14.66 8.61
CA VAL A 100 30.05 -14.27 7.20
C VAL A 100 29.26 -13.01 7.13
N VAL A 101 29.87 -11.90 6.70
CA VAL A 101 29.22 -10.60 6.52
C VAL A 101 29.22 -10.28 5.03
N VAL A 102 28.05 -10.42 4.41
CA VAL A 102 27.92 -10.25 2.96
C VAL A 102 26.57 -9.62 2.66
N ASN A 103 26.58 -8.48 2.02
CA ASN A 103 25.39 -7.93 1.37
C ASN A 103 25.50 -8.06 -0.15
N LEU A 104 24.36 -8.22 -0.80
CA LEU A 104 24.27 -8.50 -2.23
C LEU A 104 24.38 -7.21 -3.05
N TYR A 105 24.66 -7.34 -4.34
CA TYR A 105 24.53 -6.24 -5.28
C TYR A 105 23.09 -5.75 -5.33
N PRO A 106 22.87 -4.43 -5.47
CA PRO A 106 21.53 -3.81 -5.42
C PRO A 106 20.78 -3.98 -6.75
N PHE A 107 20.44 -5.22 -7.12
CA PHE A 107 19.81 -5.57 -8.39
C PHE A 107 18.53 -4.75 -8.65
N GLU A 108 17.63 -4.66 -7.66
CA GLU A 108 16.38 -3.91 -7.80
C GLU A 108 16.60 -2.41 -8.01
N GLU A 109 17.61 -1.81 -7.36
CA GLU A 109 17.95 -0.40 -7.55
C GLU A 109 18.52 -0.15 -8.94
N THR A 110 19.33 -1.09 -9.42
CA THR A 110 19.94 -1.01 -10.75
C THR A 110 18.87 -1.04 -11.84
N ILE A 111 17.93 -1.98 -11.79
CA ILE A 111 16.85 -2.03 -12.79
C ILE A 111 15.92 -0.81 -12.72
N LYS A 112 15.64 -0.27 -11.53
CA LYS A 112 14.85 0.97 -11.36
C LYS A 112 15.56 2.21 -11.94
N SER A 113 16.89 2.21 -12.03
CA SER A 113 17.65 3.32 -12.63
C SER A 113 17.64 3.34 -14.17
N GLY A 114 17.04 2.33 -14.83
CA GLY A 114 16.89 2.27 -16.28
C GLY A 114 18.12 1.76 -17.02
N CYS A 115 18.81 0.74 -16.50
CA CYS A 115 19.93 0.08 -17.15
C CYS A 115 19.51 -0.80 -18.35
N SER A 116 20.47 -1.17 -19.22
CA SER A 116 20.25 -2.17 -20.27
C SER A 116 20.03 -3.57 -19.68
N PHE A 117 19.48 -4.48 -20.49
CA PHE A 117 19.28 -5.86 -20.08
C PHE A 117 20.61 -6.54 -19.72
N GLU A 118 21.65 -6.34 -20.53
CA GLU A 118 22.98 -6.88 -20.32
C GLU A 118 23.61 -6.36 -19.02
N GLU A 119 23.46 -5.06 -18.74
CA GLU A 119 23.94 -4.47 -17.48
C GLU A 119 23.21 -5.05 -16.27
N ALA A 120 21.89 -5.28 -16.37
CA ALA A 120 21.13 -5.93 -15.30
C ALA A 120 21.62 -7.36 -15.04
N ILE A 121 21.88 -8.15 -16.10
CA ILE A 121 22.39 -9.51 -15.96
C ILE A 121 23.75 -9.53 -15.25
N GLU A 122 24.65 -8.59 -15.53
CA GLU A 122 25.94 -8.47 -14.84
C GLU A 122 25.82 -8.12 -13.35
N GLN A 123 24.69 -7.56 -12.92
CA GLN A 123 24.40 -7.28 -11.50
C GLN A 123 23.83 -8.48 -10.74
N ILE A 124 23.61 -9.61 -11.40
CA ILE A 124 23.21 -10.84 -10.70
C ILE A 124 24.42 -11.41 -9.92
N ASP A 125 24.35 -11.25 -8.61
CA ASP A 125 25.38 -11.76 -7.70
C ASP A 125 25.27 -13.28 -7.55
N ILE A 126 26.37 -13.99 -7.81
CA ILE A 126 26.48 -15.45 -7.61
C ILE A 126 27.26 -15.77 -6.34
N GLY A 127 28.36 -15.07 -6.11
CA GLY A 127 29.26 -15.32 -4.99
C GLY A 127 28.65 -15.00 -3.63
N GLY A 128 28.01 -13.85 -3.50
CA GLY A 128 27.33 -13.43 -2.27
C GLY A 128 26.25 -14.43 -1.83
N PRO A 129 25.27 -14.74 -2.68
CA PRO A 129 24.24 -15.73 -2.38
C PRO A 129 24.77 -17.10 -1.94
N THR A 130 25.82 -17.60 -2.57
CA THR A 130 26.41 -18.91 -2.17
C THR A 130 26.99 -18.85 -0.78
N MET A 131 27.74 -17.79 -0.43
CA MET A 131 28.36 -17.63 0.88
C MET A 131 27.31 -17.48 1.99
N ILE A 132 26.33 -16.58 1.84
CA ILE A 132 25.32 -16.36 2.87
C ILE A 132 24.40 -17.57 3.05
N ARG A 133 24.09 -18.31 1.98
CA ARG A 133 23.30 -19.56 2.07
C ARG A 133 24.09 -20.67 2.77
N ALA A 134 25.39 -20.79 2.51
CA ALA A 134 26.25 -21.74 3.20
C ALA A 134 26.31 -21.43 4.71
N ALA A 135 26.52 -20.17 5.07
CA ALA A 135 26.57 -19.74 6.46
C ALA A 135 25.21 -19.91 7.17
N ALA A 136 24.11 -19.51 6.51
CA ALA A 136 22.77 -19.70 7.03
C ALA A 136 22.41 -21.18 7.24
N LYS A 137 22.84 -22.08 6.34
CA LYS A 137 22.68 -23.53 6.54
C LYS A 137 23.42 -24.01 7.79
N ASN A 138 24.62 -23.49 8.04
CA ASN A 138 25.47 -23.88 9.18
C ASN A 138 25.31 -22.93 10.38
N PHE A 139 24.14 -22.32 10.58
CA PHE A 139 23.91 -21.34 11.66
C PHE A 139 24.14 -21.86 13.07
N LYS A 140 24.24 -23.18 13.25
CA LYS A 140 24.64 -23.78 14.54
C LYS A 140 26.01 -23.30 14.98
N ASP A 141 26.93 -23.14 14.01
CA ASP A 141 28.34 -22.88 14.23
C ASP A 141 28.81 -21.55 13.64
N VAL A 142 28.03 -20.93 12.73
CA VAL A 142 28.42 -19.74 11.97
C VAL A 142 27.37 -18.64 12.14
N LEU A 143 27.82 -17.42 12.38
CA LEU A 143 27.00 -16.21 12.28
C LEU A 143 27.00 -15.72 10.84
N VAL A 144 25.83 -15.38 10.30
CA VAL A 144 25.70 -14.69 9.02
C VAL A 144 25.02 -13.34 9.23
N LEU A 145 25.57 -12.27 8.64
CA LEU A 145 24.99 -10.93 8.59
C LEU A 145 24.87 -10.50 7.13
N SER A 146 23.68 -10.07 6.73
CA SER A 146 23.40 -9.67 5.35
C SER A 146 22.86 -8.23 5.22
N ASP A 147 22.89 -7.48 6.33
CA ASP A 147 22.35 -6.12 6.40
C ASP A 147 23.22 -5.31 7.37
N PRO A 148 23.70 -4.11 6.97
CA PRO A 148 24.52 -3.25 7.85
C PRO A 148 23.76 -2.78 9.11
N ASN A 149 22.44 -2.74 9.09
CA ASN A 149 21.63 -2.37 10.25
C ASN A 149 21.64 -3.41 11.38
N ASP A 150 22.15 -4.63 11.12
CA ASP A 150 22.24 -5.68 12.15
C ASP A 150 23.56 -5.63 12.95
N TYR A 151 24.51 -4.75 12.59
CA TYR A 151 25.83 -4.72 13.26
C TYR A 151 25.72 -4.28 14.72
N GLU A 152 24.95 -3.26 15.03
CA GLU A 152 24.74 -2.80 16.41
C GLU A 152 24.05 -3.88 17.27
N GLU A 153 23.06 -4.57 16.72
CA GLU A 153 22.41 -5.68 17.44
C GLU A 153 23.38 -6.82 17.69
N MET A 154 24.24 -7.16 16.73
CA MET A 154 25.28 -8.17 16.88
C MET A 154 26.30 -7.78 17.95
N ILE A 155 26.73 -6.53 17.99
CA ILE A 155 27.65 -5.99 19.01
C ILE A 155 27.02 -6.13 20.41
N SER A 156 25.79 -5.66 20.57
CA SER A 156 25.04 -5.74 21.84
C SER A 156 24.83 -7.18 22.30
N GLU A 157 24.52 -8.10 21.36
CA GLU A 157 24.37 -9.52 21.62
C GLU A 157 25.68 -10.13 22.16
N TRP A 158 26.80 -9.82 21.49
CA TRP A 158 28.11 -10.35 21.88
C TRP A 158 28.56 -9.83 23.26
N ASP A 159 28.40 -8.54 23.50
CA ASP A 159 28.80 -7.91 24.77
C ASP A 159 27.98 -8.44 25.94
N SER A 160 26.68 -8.57 25.77
CA SER A 160 25.79 -9.02 26.85
C SER A 160 25.94 -10.51 27.18
N LYS A 161 26.35 -11.35 26.21
CA LYS A 161 26.40 -12.82 26.37
C LYS A 161 27.79 -13.42 26.27
N SER A 162 28.84 -12.60 26.19
CA SER A 162 30.24 -13.02 25.99
C SER A 162 30.39 -13.95 24.78
N GLY A 163 29.68 -13.64 23.70
CA GLY A 163 29.64 -14.41 22.46
C GLY A 163 28.28 -14.34 21.76
N ILE A 164 28.13 -15.04 20.65
CA ILE A 164 26.91 -15.00 19.84
C ILE A 164 26.03 -16.20 20.18
N SER A 165 24.78 -15.94 20.62
CA SER A 165 23.84 -16.99 20.99
C SER A 165 23.31 -17.76 19.78
N TYR A 166 22.82 -18.97 20.02
CA TYR A 166 22.17 -19.79 19.02
C TYR A 166 20.90 -19.11 18.45
N GLU A 167 20.11 -18.48 19.29
CA GLU A 167 18.86 -17.84 18.86
C GLU A 167 19.13 -16.65 17.94
N PHE A 168 20.16 -15.85 18.23
CA PHE A 168 20.57 -14.76 17.35
C PHE A 168 21.04 -15.29 15.98
N ARG A 169 21.90 -16.31 15.96
CA ARG A 169 22.35 -16.94 14.70
C ARG A 169 21.19 -17.52 13.89
N LYS A 170 20.23 -18.18 14.55
CA LYS A 170 19.01 -18.70 13.91
C LYS A 170 18.15 -17.58 13.31
N LYS A 171 17.98 -16.47 14.05
CA LYS A 171 17.28 -15.28 13.58
C LYS A 171 17.92 -14.72 12.30
N GLN A 172 19.23 -14.54 12.31
CA GLN A 172 19.97 -14.03 11.17
C GLN A 172 19.95 -14.99 9.96
N ALA A 173 20.06 -16.30 10.19
CA ALA A 173 19.90 -17.29 9.12
C ALA A 173 18.51 -17.25 8.46
N ALA A 174 17.45 -17.09 9.26
CA ALA A 174 16.10 -16.93 8.73
C ALA A 174 15.96 -15.65 7.89
N LYS A 175 16.62 -14.54 8.31
CA LYS A 175 16.67 -13.27 7.56
C LYS A 175 17.34 -13.46 6.19
N VAL A 176 18.43 -14.23 6.12
CA VAL A 176 19.11 -14.58 4.86
C VAL A 176 18.17 -15.30 3.91
N PHE A 177 17.47 -16.36 4.36
CA PHE A 177 16.56 -17.10 3.48
C PHE A 177 15.40 -16.24 2.98
N LYS A 178 14.88 -15.33 3.82
CA LYS A 178 13.88 -14.33 3.39
C LYS A 178 14.44 -13.41 2.30
N LYS A 179 15.65 -12.86 2.51
CA LYS A 179 16.32 -11.97 1.55
C LYS A 179 16.59 -12.67 0.23
N MET A 180 17.02 -13.94 0.27
CA MET A 180 17.27 -14.74 -0.93
C MET A 180 15.98 -15.03 -1.72
N SER A 181 14.86 -15.25 -1.03
CA SER A 181 13.57 -15.41 -1.70
C SER A 181 13.15 -14.13 -2.45
N GLN A 182 13.34 -12.97 -1.83
CA GLN A 182 13.04 -11.66 -2.45
C GLN A 182 13.97 -11.39 -3.63
N TYR A 183 15.27 -11.61 -3.45
CA TYR A 183 16.30 -11.42 -4.49
C TYR A 183 16.04 -12.27 -5.73
N ASN A 184 15.81 -13.58 -5.55
CA ASN A 184 15.52 -14.48 -6.66
C ASN A 184 14.22 -14.11 -7.37
N ARG A 185 13.22 -13.65 -6.63
CA ARG A 185 11.95 -13.18 -7.22
C ARG A 185 12.16 -11.95 -8.09
N ALA A 186 12.92 -10.96 -7.61
CA ALA A 186 13.19 -9.76 -8.40
C ALA A 186 13.89 -10.10 -9.74
N ILE A 187 14.83 -11.03 -9.70
CA ILE A 187 15.50 -11.54 -10.91
C ILE A 187 14.50 -12.25 -11.84
N HIS A 188 13.67 -13.14 -11.30
CA HIS A 188 12.66 -13.87 -12.07
C HIS A 188 11.69 -12.90 -12.76
N GLN A 189 11.12 -11.95 -12.02
CA GLN A 189 10.18 -10.96 -12.55
C GLN A 189 10.82 -10.09 -13.65
N TYR A 190 12.09 -9.75 -13.50
CA TYR A 190 12.81 -8.99 -14.54
C TYR A 190 13.05 -9.80 -15.81
N MET A 191 13.36 -11.10 -15.67
CA MET A 191 13.63 -11.98 -16.80
C MET A 191 12.37 -12.44 -17.55
N ASP A 192 11.26 -12.57 -16.85
CA ASP A 192 9.98 -13.11 -17.39
C ASP A 192 8.89 -12.04 -17.46
N SER A 193 9.29 -10.79 -17.71
CA SER A 193 8.37 -9.65 -17.73
C SER A 193 7.25 -9.72 -18.77
N GLU A 194 7.38 -10.57 -19.79
CA GLU A 194 6.39 -10.75 -20.87
C GLU A 194 5.34 -11.84 -20.56
N ASN A 195 5.61 -12.76 -19.63
CA ASN A 195 4.77 -13.93 -19.35
C ASN A 195 4.39 -14.08 -17.87
N ASP A 196 4.32 -12.98 -17.11
CA ASP A 196 4.08 -13.06 -15.65
C ASP A 196 2.66 -13.53 -15.32
N GLU A 197 2.41 -14.83 -15.49
CA GLU A 197 1.20 -15.50 -15.03
C GLU A 197 1.20 -15.72 -13.49
N ASN A 198 2.30 -15.41 -12.81
CA ASN A 198 2.47 -15.62 -11.37
C ASN A 198 2.24 -14.32 -10.59
N VAL A 199 1.07 -14.17 -9.99
CA VAL A 199 0.80 -13.09 -9.05
C VAL A 199 1.35 -13.46 -7.67
N ILE A 200 2.43 -12.80 -7.24
CA ILE A 200 3.02 -12.99 -5.91
C ILE A 200 2.71 -11.75 -5.06
N MET A 201 1.97 -11.95 -3.97
CA MET A 201 1.71 -10.92 -2.97
C MET A 201 2.72 -11.04 -1.82
N ASP A 202 3.69 -10.12 -1.74
CA ASP A 202 4.60 -10.05 -0.59
C ASP A 202 4.01 -9.18 0.51
N LEU A 203 3.45 -9.83 1.51
CA LEU A 203 2.91 -9.18 2.69
C LEU A 203 3.91 -9.30 3.84
N SER A 204 4.59 -8.21 4.16
CA SER A 204 5.61 -8.16 5.21
C SER A 204 5.25 -7.16 6.31
N ASN A 205 5.95 -7.24 7.46
CA ASN A 205 5.85 -6.31 8.58
C ASN A 205 4.40 -6.07 9.07
N PRO A 206 3.68 -7.13 9.52
CA PRO A 206 2.30 -7.00 9.92
C PRO A 206 2.15 -6.12 11.17
N LYS A 207 1.25 -5.14 11.10
CA LYS A 207 0.70 -4.46 12.26
C LYS A 207 -0.51 -5.27 12.75
N VAL A 208 -0.47 -5.75 13.98
CA VAL A 208 -1.61 -6.47 14.60
C VAL A 208 -2.71 -5.45 14.90
N LEU A 209 -3.93 -5.70 14.42
CA LEU A 209 -5.10 -4.89 14.73
C LEU A 209 -5.82 -5.47 15.95
N ARG A 210 -6.61 -4.64 16.63
CA ARG A 210 -7.36 -5.04 17.82
C ARG A 210 -8.27 -6.25 17.56
N TYR A 211 -8.97 -6.26 16.43
CA TYR A 211 -9.78 -7.35 15.89
C TYR A 211 -10.08 -7.08 14.41
N GLY A 212 -10.72 -8.01 13.74
CA GLY A 212 -11.12 -7.88 12.33
C GLY A 212 -12.39 -7.06 12.16
N GLU A 213 -13.19 -7.37 11.15
CA GLU A 213 -14.50 -6.74 10.95
C GLU A 213 -15.40 -6.97 12.16
N ASN A 214 -15.29 -8.15 12.76
CA ASN A 214 -16.03 -8.53 13.98
C ASN A 214 -15.06 -8.84 15.15
N PRO A 215 -15.50 -8.64 16.40
CA PRO A 215 -14.63 -8.76 17.59
C PRO A 215 -13.97 -10.13 17.79
N HIS A 216 -14.57 -11.21 17.27
CA HIS A 216 -14.02 -12.56 17.37
C HIS A 216 -12.97 -12.89 16.30
N GLN A 217 -12.79 -12.04 15.30
CA GLN A 217 -11.83 -12.22 14.20
C GLN A 217 -10.49 -11.58 14.54
N LYS A 218 -9.39 -12.31 14.34
CA LYS A 218 -8.05 -11.76 14.38
C LYS A 218 -7.72 -11.08 13.06
N ALA A 219 -7.09 -9.90 13.13
CA ALA A 219 -6.70 -9.14 11.95
C ALA A 219 -5.28 -8.59 12.03
N LYS A 220 -4.69 -8.40 10.87
CA LYS A 220 -3.40 -7.76 10.68
C LYS A 220 -3.45 -6.87 9.45
N LEU A 221 -2.84 -5.70 9.54
CA LEU A 221 -2.57 -4.84 8.41
C LEU A 221 -1.14 -5.15 7.90
N TYR A 222 -1.00 -5.38 6.62
CA TYR A 222 0.28 -5.49 5.95
C TYR A 222 0.45 -4.32 5.00
N LEU A 223 1.61 -3.68 5.02
CA LEU A 223 1.90 -2.59 4.10
C LEU A 223 2.41 -3.19 2.77
N LYS A 224 1.85 -2.73 1.67
CA LYS A 224 2.49 -2.88 0.36
C LYS A 224 3.62 -1.84 0.35
N ASP A 225 4.80 -2.24 0.07
CA ASP A 225 6.04 -1.48 -0.02
C ASP A 225 6.08 -0.07 0.63
N SER A 226 7.23 0.38 1.07
CA SER A 226 7.42 1.66 1.74
C SER A 226 7.37 2.84 0.75
N SER A 227 6.19 3.15 0.22
CA SER A 227 6.04 4.43 -0.49
C SER A 227 6.36 5.57 0.48
N GLN A 228 7.14 6.57 0.05
CA GLN A 228 7.41 7.76 0.86
C GLN A 228 6.14 8.59 1.12
N LYS A 229 5.09 8.37 0.31
CA LYS A 229 3.80 9.07 0.42
C LYS A 229 2.89 8.42 1.47
N LYS A 230 2.19 9.27 2.21
CA LYS A 230 1.26 8.86 3.26
C LYS A 230 -0.12 8.55 2.67
N ASN A 231 -0.52 7.29 2.74
CA ASN A 231 -1.86 6.82 2.43
C ASN A 231 -2.55 6.30 3.70
N ILE A 232 -3.75 5.78 3.60
CA ILE A 232 -4.50 5.31 4.78
C ILE A 232 -3.75 4.22 5.56
N ALA A 233 -3.07 3.30 4.88
CA ALA A 233 -2.37 2.20 5.53
C ALA A 233 -1.14 2.65 6.35
N ASN A 234 -0.47 3.72 5.92
CA ASN A 234 0.71 4.31 6.57
C ASN A 234 0.51 5.77 7.01
N ALA A 235 -0.73 6.21 7.20
CA ALA A 235 -1.09 7.56 7.63
C ALA A 235 -0.36 7.97 8.92
N ASP A 236 -0.09 9.27 9.06
CA ASP A 236 0.35 9.80 10.34
C ASP A 236 -0.87 9.97 11.27
N ILE A 237 -0.88 9.22 12.35
CA ILE A 237 -1.92 9.31 13.38
C ILE A 237 -1.52 10.45 14.34
N LEU A 238 -2.18 11.61 14.20
CA LEU A 238 -1.89 12.80 14.99
C LEU A 238 -2.59 12.78 16.34
N GLN A 239 -3.71 12.04 16.45
CA GLN A 239 -4.49 11.89 17.66
C GLN A 239 -5.31 10.60 17.65
N GLY A 240 -5.69 10.12 18.84
CA GLY A 240 -6.63 9.02 19.04
C GLY A 240 -5.97 7.66 19.21
N LYS A 241 -6.81 6.64 19.36
CA LYS A 241 -6.40 5.25 19.50
C LYS A 241 -5.97 4.67 18.15
N GLU A 242 -5.31 3.52 18.17
CA GLU A 242 -5.01 2.75 16.97
C GLU A 242 -6.27 2.48 16.12
N LEU A 243 -6.06 2.48 14.81
CA LEU A 243 -7.14 2.19 13.86
C LEU A 243 -7.60 0.73 13.99
N SER A 244 -8.92 0.53 13.97
CA SER A 244 -9.51 -0.80 13.80
C SER A 244 -9.54 -1.19 12.33
N TYR A 245 -9.83 -2.47 12.05
CA TYR A 245 -10.06 -2.97 10.70
C TYR A 245 -11.10 -2.11 9.96
N ASN A 246 -12.25 -1.86 10.59
CA ASN A 246 -13.33 -1.06 10.00
C ASN A 246 -12.93 0.41 9.79
N ASN A 247 -12.19 1.01 10.75
CA ASN A 247 -11.69 2.38 10.54
C ASN A 247 -10.79 2.47 9.30
N ILE A 248 -9.92 1.48 9.06
CA ILE A 248 -9.05 1.47 7.89
C ILE A 248 -9.88 1.34 6.61
N ALA A 249 -10.81 0.38 6.56
CA ALA A 249 -11.65 0.15 5.37
C ALA A 249 -12.55 1.34 5.03
N ASP A 250 -13.19 1.93 6.05
CA ASP A 250 -14.06 3.11 5.86
C ASP A 250 -13.23 4.36 5.49
N SER A 251 -12.04 4.52 6.10
CA SER A 251 -11.13 5.62 5.77
C SER A 251 -10.59 5.53 4.35
N ASP A 252 -10.26 4.34 3.88
CA ASP A 252 -9.82 4.10 2.51
C ASP A 252 -10.93 4.46 1.51
N ALA A 253 -12.16 4.02 1.76
CA ALA A 253 -13.30 4.37 0.92
C ALA A 253 -13.55 5.89 0.87
N ALA A 254 -13.40 6.59 2.01
CA ALA A 254 -13.57 8.04 2.07
C ALA A 254 -12.45 8.78 1.31
N TRP A 255 -11.21 8.35 1.51
CA TRP A 255 -10.04 9.01 0.94
C TRP A 255 -9.96 8.82 -0.57
N GLU A 256 -10.20 7.62 -1.07
CA GLU A 256 -10.18 7.33 -2.50
C GLU A 256 -11.33 8.04 -3.26
N CYS A 257 -12.51 8.16 -2.63
CA CYS A 257 -13.60 8.99 -3.17
C CYS A 257 -13.20 10.48 -3.21
N LEU A 258 -12.62 10.99 -2.14
CA LEU A 258 -12.19 12.39 -2.03
C LEU A 258 -11.17 12.79 -3.09
N LYS A 259 -10.23 11.91 -3.44
CA LYS A 259 -9.18 12.14 -4.45
C LYS A 259 -9.74 12.43 -5.86
N GLN A 260 -11.02 12.15 -6.11
CA GLN A 260 -11.67 12.47 -7.40
C GLN A 260 -11.97 13.96 -7.56
N PHE A 261 -11.84 14.76 -6.50
CA PHE A 261 -12.27 16.16 -6.49
C PHE A 261 -11.09 17.12 -6.40
N GLN A 262 -11.09 18.14 -7.29
CA GLN A 262 -10.06 19.18 -7.32
C GLN A 262 -10.46 20.44 -6.53
N LYS A 263 -11.76 20.80 -6.54
CA LYS A 263 -12.30 21.86 -5.71
C LYS A 263 -12.29 21.46 -4.23
N PRO A 264 -12.45 22.42 -3.28
CA PRO A 264 -12.66 22.06 -1.89
C PRO A 264 -13.82 21.08 -1.74
N ALA A 265 -13.56 19.91 -1.17
CA ALA A 265 -14.50 18.79 -1.10
C ALA A 265 -14.47 18.09 0.24
N CYS A 266 -15.64 17.61 0.65
CA CYS A 266 -15.84 16.78 1.82
C CYS A 266 -16.57 15.48 1.44
N VAL A 267 -16.06 14.37 1.94
CA VAL A 267 -16.68 13.04 1.81
C VAL A 267 -16.91 12.47 3.21
N ILE A 268 -18.16 12.11 3.49
CA ILE A 268 -18.54 11.42 4.72
C ILE A 268 -18.90 9.98 4.38
N VAL A 269 -18.26 9.04 5.06
CA VAL A 269 -18.45 7.60 4.82
C VAL A 269 -18.96 6.91 6.06
N LYS A 270 -19.88 5.98 5.86
CA LYS A 270 -20.34 5.02 6.85
C LYS A 270 -20.41 3.63 6.23
N HIS A 271 -19.76 2.64 6.88
CA HIS A 271 -19.74 1.24 6.42
C HIS A 271 -19.25 1.11 4.96
N ALA A 272 -18.11 1.76 4.66
CA ALA A 272 -17.47 1.81 3.35
C ALA A 272 -18.37 2.34 2.20
N ASN A 273 -19.43 3.10 2.51
CA ASN A 273 -20.24 3.82 1.54
C ASN A 273 -20.24 5.31 1.85
N PRO A 274 -20.09 6.17 0.84
CA PRO A 274 -20.42 7.58 0.98
C PRO A 274 -21.88 7.75 1.41
N CYS A 275 -22.13 8.50 2.47
CA CYS A 275 -23.46 8.89 2.89
C CYS A 275 -23.73 10.39 2.65
N GLY A 276 -22.66 11.18 2.45
CA GLY A 276 -22.74 12.56 2.03
C GLY A 276 -21.45 13.01 1.39
N VAL A 277 -21.56 13.67 0.23
CA VAL A 277 -20.41 14.20 -0.52
C VAL A 277 -20.76 15.60 -1.04
N SER A 278 -19.81 16.51 -0.97
CA SER A 278 -19.95 17.80 -1.64
C SER A 278 -18.60 18.36 -2.08
N GLU A 279 -18.60 19.10 -3.19
CA GLU A 279 -17.58 20.07 -3.56
C GLU A 279 -18.16 21.47 -3.59
N SER A 280 -17.40 22.46 -3.15
CA SER A 280 -17.85 23.86 -3.04
C SER A 280 -16.69 24.83 -3.25
N GLU A 281 -16.95 26.13 -3.11
CA GLU A 281 -15.90 27.17 -3.21
C GLU A 281 -14.97 27.18 -1.98
N ASP A 282 -15.48 26.78 -0.82
CA ASP A 282 -14.73 26.66 0.42
C ASP A 282 -15.04 25.33 1.13
N ILE A 283 -14.18 24.95 2.08
CA ILE A 283 -14.24 23.64 2.72
C ILE A 283 -15.32 23.54 3.81
N GLU A 284 -15.63 24.63 4.48
CA GLU A 284 -16.72 24.69 5.46
C GLU A 284 -18.06 24.46 4.77
N THR A 285 -18.30 25.13 3.65
CA THR A 285 -19.53 24.94 2.84
C THR A 285 -19.59 23.51 2.30
N ALA A 286 -18.46 22.95 1.85
CA ALA A 286 -18.40 21.55 1.40
C ALA A 286 -18.78 20.58 2.53
N TYR A 287 -18.26 20.79 3.74
CA TYR A 287 -18.64 19.96 4.88
C TYR A 287 -20.13 20.07 5.23
N ARG A 288 -20.67 21.30 5.33
CA ARG A 288 -22.11 21.52 5.68
C ARG A 288 -23.03 20.82 4.69
N LYS A 289 -22.77 20.98 3.40
CA LYS A 289 -23.55 20.33 2.33
C LYS A 289 -23.42 18.80 2.39
N ALA A 290 -22.21 18.27 2.57
CA ALA A 290 -21.99 16.82 2.69
C ALA A 290 -22.74 16.26 3.92
N PHE A 291 -22.66 16.95 5.07
CA PHE A 291 -23.35 16.55 6.29
C PHE A 291 -24.88 16.59 6.13
N GLN A 292 -25.41 17.62 5.49
CA GLN A 292 -26.85 17.77 5.25
C GLN A 292 -27.45 16.64 4.39
N THR A 293 -26.67 15.92 3.62
CA THR A 293 -27.17 14.81 2.77
C THR A 293 -27.81 13.70 3.60
N ASP A 294 -27.16 13.31 4.72
CA ASP A 294 -27.65 12.24 5.60
C ASP A 294 -27.01 12.38 7.00
N PRO A 295 -27.43 13.35 7.82
CA PRO A 295 -26.88 13.56 9.17
C PRO A 295 -27.02 12.34 10.07
N THR A 296 -28.09 11.58 9.87
CA THR A 296 -28.37 10.35 10.62
C THR A 296 -27.32 9.29 10.38
N SER A 297 -26.96 9.02 9.11
CA SER A 297 -25.90 8.06 8.78
C SER A 297 -24.50 8.61 9.05
N ALA A 298 -24.28 9.92 9.01
CA ALA A 298 -23.02 10.57 9.30
C ALA A 298 -22.57 10.39 10.75
N PHE A 299 -23.50 10.11 11.67
CA PHE A 299 -23.18 9.86 13.08
C PHE A 299 -22.22 8.68 13.25
N GLY A 300 -21.05 8.93 13.85
CA GLY A 300 -19.98 7.93 13.99
C GLY A 300 -19.34 7.52 12.66
N GLY A 301 -19.43 8.36 11.66
CA GLY A 301 -18.80 8.16 10.35
C GLY A 301 -17.35 8.64 10.30
N ILE A 302 -16.80 8.55 9.09
CA ILE A 302 -15.47 9.02 8.72
C ILE A 302 -15.64 10.28 7.88
N ILE A 303 -14.92 11.35 8.22
CA ILE A 303 -14.89 12.59 7.45
C ILE A 303 -13.53 12.73 6.76
N ALA A 304 -13.53 12.88 5.45
CA ALA A 304 -12.35 13.19 4.66
C ALA A 304 -12.51 14.54 3.94
N ILE A 305 -11.49 15.39 4.02
CA ILE A 305 -11.45 16.70 3.34
C ILE A 305 -10.13 16.86 2.57
N ASN A 306 -10.17 17.59 1.45
CA ASN A 306 -8.99 17.78 0.59
C ASN A 306 -8.31 19.16 0.77
N ARG A 307 -8.57 19.83 1.87
CA ARG A 307 -7.96 21.11 2.26
C ARG A 307 -7.41 21.04 3.68
N VAL A 308 -6.72 22.08 4.11
CA VAL A 308 -6.29 22.23 5.50
C VAL A 308 -7.55 22.26 6.37
N LEU A 309 -7.53 21.48 7.47
CA LEU A 309 -8.58 21.60 8.49
C LEU A 309 -8.20 22.73 9.46
N GLU A 310 -9.02 23.77 9.47
CA GLU A 310 -8.88 24.92 10.36
C GLU A 310 -9.72 24.78 11.63
N SER A 311 -9.48 25.62 12.63
CA SER A 311 -10.16 25.52 13.93
C SER A 311 -11.66 25.72 13.85
N SER A 312 -12.15 26.65 12.99
CA SER A 312 -13.57 26.91 12.79
C SER A 312 -14.32 25.66 12.32
N LEU A 313 -13.79 24.99 11.31
CA LEU A 313 -14.38 23.75 10.80
C LEU A 313 -14.26 22.60 11.82
N ALA A 314 -13.16 22.51 12.55
CA ALA A 314 -13.01 21.51 13.59
C ALA A 314 -14.05 21.67 14.71
N GLU A 315 -14.35 22.92 15.14
CA GLU A 315 -15.40 23.22 16.11
C GLU A 315 -16.78 22.84 15.57
N GLU A 316 -17.10 23.24 14.35
CA GLU A 316 -18.37 22.92 13.70
C GLU A 316 -18.60 21.41 13.57
N ILE A 317 -17.58 20.63 13.18
CA ILE A 317 -17.66 19.17 13.11
C ILE A 317 -18.00 18.57 14.47
N LEU A 318 -17.32 19.03 15.55
CA LEU A 318 -17.53 18.51 16.90
C LEU A 318 -18.89 18.87 17.50
N GLU A 319 -19.48 19.99 17.07
CA GLU A 319 -20.83 20.42 17.47
C GLU A 319 -21.92 19.63 16.73
N ASN A 320 -21.72 19.38 15.43
CA ASN A 320 -22.75 18.78 14.58
C ASN A 320 -22.88 17.27 14.76
N GLN A 321 -21.76 16.53 14.98
CA GLN A 321 -21.82 15.07 14.99
C GLN A 321 -20.74 14.41 15.86
N PHE A 322 -21.05 13.21 16.30
CA PHE A 322 -20.02 12.27 16.73
C PHE A 322 -19.28 11.74 15.50
N VAL A 323 -17.95 11.82 15.49
CA VAL A 323 -17.07 11.36 14.40
C VAL A 323 -16.02 10.39 14.94
N GLU A 324 -15.75 9.31 14.21
CA GLU A 324 -14.71 8.34 14.60
C GLU A 324 -13.33 8.68 14.04
N VAL A 325 -13.27 9.15 12.79
CA VAL A 325 -12.02 9.49 12.10
C VAL A 325 -12.19 10.76 11.29
N ILE A 326 -11.21 11.65 11.36
CA ILE A 326 -11.08 12.83 10.49
C ILE A 326 -9.78 12.69 9.70
N ILE A 327 -9.85 12.87 8.38
CA ILE A 327 -8.74 12.72 7.46
C ILE A 327 -8.56 14.02 6.66
N ALA A 328 -7.34 14.54 6.66
CA ALA A 328 -7.00 15.72 5.87
C ALA A 328 -5.53 15.68 5.43
N PRO A 329 -5.13 16.42 4.38
CA PRO A 329 -3.74 16.54 3.98
C PRO A 329 -2.91 17.36 4.98
N LYS A 330 -3.57 18.26 5.71
CA LYS A 330 -2.93 19.12 6.71
C LYS A 330 -3.94 19.58 7.76
N PHE A 331 -3.47 19.80 8.97
CA PHE A 331 -4.22 20.35 10.10
C PHE A 331 -3.53 21.59 10.63
N ASP A 332 -4.30 22.63 10.91
CA ASP A 332 -3.78 23.77 11.66
C ASP A 332 -3.58 23.41 13.13
N ILE A 333 -2.66 24.08 13.80
CA ILE A 333 -2.32 23.82 15.22
C ILE A 333 -3.54 24.07 16.12
N ASP A 334 -4.29 25.12 15.83
CA ASP A 334 -5.49 25.46 16.62
C ASP A 334 -6.61 24.43 16.37
N ALA A 335 -6.75 23.91 15.15
CA ALA A 335 -7.67 22.79 14.87
C ALA A 335 -7.32 21.54 15.68
N LEU A 336 -6.03 21.19 15.77
CA LEU A 336 -5.59 20.06 16.61
C LEU A 336 -5.90 20.29 18.08
N ASN A 337 -5.78 21.53 18.58
CA ASN A 337 -6.14 21.88 19.95
C ASN A 337 -7.66 21.75 20.21
N VAL A 338 -8.49 22.11 19.24
CA VAL A 338 -9.95 21.89 19.28
C VAL A 338 -10.27 20.40 19.34
N LEU A 339 -9.66 19.58 18.45
CA LEU A 339 -9.92 18.14 18.38
C LEU A 339 -9.50 17.39 19.66
N LYS A 340 -8.50 17.87 20.40
CA LYS A 340 -8.08 17.31 21.70
C LYS A 340 -9.19 17.29 22.73
N LYS A 341 -10.24 18.13 22.59
CA LYS A 341 -11.43 18.08 23.47
C LYS A 341 -12.17 16.73 23.37
N LYS A 342 -11.91 15.95 22.32
CA LYS A 342 -12.49 14.62 22.07
C LYS A 342 -11.40 13.61 21.77
N GLU A 343 -10.63 13.19 22.78
CA GLU A 343 -9.43 12.35 22.67
C GLU A 343 -9.62 11.03 21.90
N ASN A 344 -10.83 10.52 21.81
CA ASN A 344 -11.11 9.25 21.11
C ASN A 344 -11.23 9.38 19.59
N ILE A 345 -11.33 10.60 19.05
CA ILE A 345 -11.34 10.84 17.59
C ILE A 345 -9.95 10.54 17.05
N ARG A 346 -9.90 9.79 15.99
CA ARG A 346 -8.66 9.51 15.25
C ARG A 346 -8.46 10.59 14.21
N VAL A 347 -7.31 11.24 14.24
CA VAL A 347 -6.94 12.32 13.32
C VAL A 347 -5.81 11.81 12.43
N LEU A 348 -6.08 11.70 11.15
CA LEU A 348 -5.15 11.13 10.17
C LEU A 348 -4.68 12.19 9.18
N ARG A 349 -3.35 12.25 8.99
CA ARG A 349 -2.76 13.02 7.90
C ARG A 349 -2.36 12.06 6.77
N CYS A 350 -2.87 12.34 5.56
CA CYS A 350 -2.58 11.58 4.35
C CYS A 350 -2.24 12.53 3.19
N ASP A 351 -1.43 12.08 2.24
CA ASP A 351 -1.11 12.84 1.04
C ASP A 351 -2.20 12.62 -0.02
N LEU A 352 -2.61 13.70 -0.71
CA LEU A 352 -3.61 13.62 -1.80
C LEU A 352 -3.01 13.02 -3.08
N ASP A 353 -1.70 13.20 -3.27
CA ASP A 353 -1.00 12.68 -4.43
C ASP A 353 -0.64 11.21 -4.26
N GLY A 354 -0.85 10.43 -5.28
CA GLY A 354 -0.44 9.03 -5.35
C GLY A 354 -1.54 8.18 -5.94
N ASP A 355 -1.31 7.72 -7.16
CA ASP A 355 -2.19 6.75 -7.80
C ASP A 355 -1.97 5.38 -7.16
N VAL A 356 -3.05 4.72 -6.83
CA VAL A 356 -3.03 3.29 -6.51
C VAL A 356 -2.95 2.55 -7.85
N VAL A 357 -1.74 2.38 -8.35
CA VAL A 357 -1.51 1.47 -9.49
C VAL A 357 -1.31 0.08 -8.92
N GLY A 358 -2.13 -0.86 -9.31
CA GLY A 358 -1.99 -2.24 -8.85
C GLY A 358 -3.20 -3.11 -9.13
N ASN A 359 -3.20 -4.27 -8.52
CA ASN A 359 -4.28 -5.24 -8.64
C ASN A 359 -5.16 -5.23 -7.39
N GLN A 360 -6.45 -5.40 -7.60
CA GLN A 360 -7.41 -5.76 -6.56
C GLN A 360 -7.49 -7.27 -6.41
N PHE A 361 -7.56 -7.71 -5.16
CA PHE A 361 -7.63 -9.12 -4.79
C PHE A 361 -8.91 -9.42 -4.02
N LYS A 362 -9.66 -10.42 -4.46
CA LYS A 362 -10.84 -10.91 -3.75
C LYS A 362 -10.70 -12.41 -3.49
N VAL A 363 -10.59 -12.76 -2.21
CA VAL A 363 -10.51 -14.17 -1.81
C VAL A 363 -11.88 -14.81 -2.00
N VAL A 364 -11.89 -15.95 -2.67
CA VAL A 364 -13.08 -16.79 -2.86
C VAL A 364 -12.77 -18.22 -2.39
N SER A 365 -13.80 -19.06 -2.24
CA SER A 365 -13.58 -20.45 -1.84
C SER A 365 -12.72 -21.17 -2.88
N GLY A 366 -11.53 -21.60 -2.46
CA GLY A 366 -10.59 -22.33 -3.31
C GLY A 366 -9.72 -21.48 -4.24
N GLY A 367 -9.78 -20.13 -4.17
CA GLY A 367 -8.98 -19.29 -5.04
C GLY A 367 -8.96 -17.82 -4.68
N VAL A 368 -8.35 -17.03 -5.57
CA VAL A 368 -8.29 -15.58 -5.50
C VAL A 368 -8.64 -15.01 -6.87
N LEU A 369 -9.60 -14.10 -6.91
CA LEU A 369 -9.85 -13.28 -8.09
C LEU A 369 -8.88 -12.10 -8.08
N VAL A 370 -8.26 -11.86 -9.21
CA VAL A 370 -7.34 -10.73 -9.43
C VAL A 370 -7.88 -9.92 -10.58
N GLN A 371 -7.94 -8.60 -10.42
CA GLN A 371 -8.31 -7.66 -11.47
C GLN A 371 -7.52 -6.37 -11.32
N ASP A 372 -7.43 -5.60 -12.38
CA ASP A 372 -6.85 -4.26 -12.32
C ASP A 372 -7.73 -3.34 -11.46
N GLU A 373 -7.11 -2.32 -10.87
CA GLU A 373 -7.83 -1.22 -10.24
C GLU A 373 -8.69 -0.48 -11.28
N ASP A 374 -9.90 -0.10 -10.89
CA ASP A 374 -10.76 0.74 -11.72
C ASP A 374 -10.25 2.19 -11.74
N THR A 375 -9.28 2.45 -12.61
CA THR A 375 -8.67 3.79 -12.79
C THR A 375 -9.33 4.62 -13.89
N LYS A 376 -10.36 4.08 -14.58
CA LYS A 376 -10.99 4.78 -15.70
C LYS A 376 -11.66 6.07 -15.21
N ILE A 377 -11.22 7.18 -15.79
CA ILE A 377 -11.80 8.52 -15.60
C ILE A 377 -12.40 8.93 -16.94
N ILE A 378 -13.59 9.52 -16.88
CA ILE A 378 -14.25 10.12 -18.05
C ILE A 378 -14.29 11.65 -17.88
N SER A 379 -14.40 12.35 -18.99
CA SER A 379 -14.59 13.80 -19.09
C SER A 379 -15.97 14.12 -19.66
N ILE A 380 -16.32 15.39 -19.70
CA ILE A 380 -17.56 15.85 -20.36
C ILE A 380 -17.58 15.48 -21.85
N ASP A 381 -16.43 15.49 -22.50
CA ASP A 381 -16.30 15.17 -23.93
C ASP A 381 -16.56 13.68 -24.25
N ASP A 382 -16.47 12.81 -23.25
CA ASP A 382 -16.78 11.39 -23.38
C ASP A 382 -18.29 11.10 -23.29
N LEU A 383 -19.10 12.09 -22.86
CA LEU A 383 -20.54 11.92 -22.67
C LEU A 383 -21.28 11.92 -23.99
N LYS A 384 -22.11 10.90 -24.23
CA LYS A 384 -23.01 10.84 -25.36
C LYS A 384 -24.43 11.26 -24.96
N VAL A 385 -24.89 12.41 -25.41
CA VAL A 385 -26.30 12.82 -25.23
C VAL A 385 -27.18 11.92 -26.08
N VAL A 386 -28.17 11.25 -25.44
CA VAL A 386 -29.04 10.27 -26.11
C VAL A 386 -30.52 10.68 -26.07
N SER A 387 -30.91 11.64 -25.24
CA SER A 387 -32.26 12.23 -25.18
C SER A 387 -32.43 13.36 -26.20
N ASP A 388 -33.70 13.72 -26.47
CA ASP A 388 -34.05 14.87 -27.32
C ASP A 388 -33.57 16.20 -26.73
N LEU A 389 -33.65 16.34 -25.42
CA LEU A 389 -33.14 17.50 -24.71
C LEU A 389 -31.63 17.40 -24.50
N LYS A 390 -30.95 18.55 -24.63
CA LYS A 390 -29.54 18.68 -24.38
C LYS A 390 -29.27 19.20 -22.96
N PRO A 391 -28.18 18.78 -22.30
CA PRO A 391 -27.82 19.28 -20.99
C PRO A 391 -27.39 20.76 -21.02
N SER A 392 -27.73 21.51 -19.97
CA SER A 392 -27.08 22.78 -19.64
C SER A 392 -25.67 22.53 -19.07
N GLN A 393 -24.86 23.58 -18.92
CA GLN A 393 -23.53 23.48 -18.30
C GLN A 393 -23.64 23.02 -16.83
N GLU A 394 -24.62 23.53 -16.09
CA GLU A 394 -24.90 23.14 -14.70
C GLU A 394 -25.21 21.64 -14.61
N GLN A 395 -26.03 21.13 -15.53
CA GLN A 395 -26.34 19.69 -15.58
C GLN A 395 -25.11 18.84 -15.94
N LEU A 396 -24.21 19.33 -16.80
CA LEU A 396 -22.97 18.64 -17.09
C LEU A 396 -22.04 18.57 -15.86
N ASP A 397 -21.95 19.65 -15.12
CA ASP A 397 -21.17 19.72 -13.88
C ASP A 397 -21.75 18.76 -12.82
N ASP A 398 -23.07 18.75 -12.64
CA ASP A 398 -23.79 17.83 -11.75
C ASP A 398 -23.61 16.36 -12.19
N PHE A 399 -23.63 16.06 -13.49
CA PHE A 399 -23.36 14.72 -14.00
C PHE A 399 -21.96 14.25 -13.62
N MET A 400 -20.95 15.07 -13.84
CA MET A 400 -19.57 14.70 -13.51
C MET A 400 -19.36 14.53 -12.01
N PHE A 401 -19.98 15.37 -11.20
CA PHE A 401 -19.95 15.23 -9.74
C PHE A 401 -20.64 13.92 -9.30
N ALA A 402 -21.88 13.70 -9.71
CA ALA A 402 -22.66 12.51 -9.33
C ALA A 402 -21.98 11.21 -9.80
N TRP A 403 -21.38 11.23 -11.00
CA TRP A 403 -20.68 10.09 -11.56
C TRP A 403 -19.45 9.70 -10.74
N LYS A 404 -18.64 10.67 -10.32
CA LYS A 404 -17.50 10.47 -9.43
C LYS A 404 -17.92 9.82 -8.11
N VAL A 405 -19.03 10.28 -7.52
CA VAL A 405 -19.57 9.69 -6.28
C VAL A 405 -20.08 8.27 -6.52
N ALA A 406 -20.84 8.04 -7.60
CA ALA A 406 -21.45 6.74 -7.90
C ALA A 406 -20.41 5.62 -8.03
N LYS A 407 -19.21 5.92 -8.53
CA LYS A 407 -18.06 5.00 -8.59
C LYS A 407 -17.68 4.42 -7.22
N PHE A 408 -17.91 5.14 -6.12
CA PHE A 408 -17.53 4.74 -4.76
C PHE A 408 -18.70 4.21 -3.92
N VAL A 409 -19.90 4.20 -4.47
CA VAL A 409 -21.10 3.64 -3.82
C VAL A 409 -21.25 2.17 -4.21
N LYS A 410 -21.57 1.31 -3.24
CA LYS A 410 -21.77 -0.12 -3.52
C LYS A 410 -22.97 -0.37 -4.41
N SER A 411 -22.78 -1.24 -5.39
CA SER A 411 -23.79 -1.65 -6.38
C SER A 411 -25.00 -2.36 -5.75
N ASN A 412 -26.23 -2.16 -6.27
CA ASN A 412 -26.56 -1.20 -7.29
C ASN A 412 -26.55 0.22 -6.69
N ALA A 413 -25.75 1.11 -7.30
CA ALA A 413 -25.57 2.48 -6.82
C ALA A 413 -26.46 3.47 -7.56
N ILE A 414 -27.21 4.26 -6.81
CA ILE A 414 -27.96 5.44 -7.32
C ILE A 414 -27.56 6.65 -6.48
N VAL A 415 -27.15 7.72 -7.15
CA VAL A 415 -26.77 9.00 -6.53
C VAL A 415 -27.59 10.11 -7.14
N PHE A 416 -28.34 10.82 -6.30
CA PHE A 416 -28.97 12.08 -6.65
C PHE A 416 -28.04 13.23 -6.27
N ALA A 417 -27.82 14.16 -7.19
CA ALA A 417 -26.93 15.29 -6.95
C ALA A 417 -27.46 16.58 -7.60
N LYS A 418 -27.10 17.70 -6.99
CA LYS A 418 -27.40 19.05 -7.48
C LYS A 418 -26.42 20.04 -6.87
N ASP A 419 -25.95 21.00 -7.66
CA ASP A 419 -25.10 22.10 -7.23
C ASP A 419 -23.85 21.63 -6.42
N GLY A 420 -23.19 20.55 -6.89
CA GLY A 420 -22.00 19.98 -6.25
C GLY A 420 -22.28 19.34 -4.88
N GLN A 421 -23.50 18.91 -4.62
CA GLN A 421 -23.92 18.22 -3.39
C GLN A 421 -24.70 16.95 -3.72
N THR A 422 -24.46 15.88 -2.98
CA THR A 422 -25.35 14.72 -2.98
C THR A 422 -26.66 15.07 -2.29
N ILE A 423 -27.77 14.76 -2.95
CA ILE A 423 -29.13 15.00 -2.41
C ILE A 423 -29.70 13.73 -1.78
N GLY A 424 -29.31 12.58 -2.31
CA GLY A 424 -29.68 11.28 -1.75
C GLY A 424 -28.86 10.16 -2.37
N ILE A 425 -28.54 9.14 -1.58
CA ILE A 425 -27.72 8.00 -2.00
C ILE A 425 -28.44 6.70 -1.66
N GLY A 426 -28.61 5.84 -2.66
CA GLY A 426 -29.08 4.48 -2.51
C GLY A 426 -27.97 3.49 -2.89
N ALA A 427 -27.54 2.69 -1.92
CA ALA A 427 -26.39 1.81 -2.04
C ALA A 427 -26.74 0.35 -1.75
N GLY A 428 -26.05 -0.58 -2.42
CA GLY A 428 -26.00 -1.99 -2.05
C GLY A 428 -27.31 -2.77 -2.19
N GLN A 429 -28.22 -2.33 -3.08
CA GLN A 429 -29.49 -3.01 -3.29
C GLN A 429 -29.47 -3.93 -4.50
N MET A 430 -30.26 -5.02 -4.45
CA MET A 430 -30.39 -5.94 -5.58
C MET A 430 -31.14 -5.33 -6.77
N SER A 431 -31.86 -4.23 -6.56
CA SER A 431 -32.63 -3.52 -7.59
C SER A 431 -32.27 -2.04 -7.62
N ARG A 432 -32.03 -1.47 -8.83
CA ARG A 432 -31.81 -0.03 -9.02
C ARG A 432 -33.03 0.82 -8.66
N VAL A 433 -34.22 0.28 -8.89
CA VAL A 433 -35.47 0.96 -8.51
C VAL A 433 -35.52 1.15 -7.00
N ILE A 434 -35.18 0.12 -6.22
CA ILE A 434 -35.12 0.21 -4.76
C ILE A 434 -34.02 1.18 -4.31
N SER A 435 -32.84 1.18 -4.95
CA SER A 435 -31.79 2.17 -4.66
C SER A 435 -32.29 3.60 -4.91
N ALA A 436 -33.02 3.84 -6.00
CA ALA A 436 -33.60 5.15 -6.29
C ALA A 436 -34.69 5.56 -5.26
N GLU A 437 -35.51 4.59 -4.80
CA GLU A 437 -36.48 4.82 -3.73
C GLU A 437 -35.81 5.21 -2.42
N ILE A 438 -34.73 4.49 -2.04
CA ILE A 438 -33.94 4.80 -0.84
C ILE A 438 -33.32 6.20 -0.94
N ALA A 439 -32.71 6.54 -2.07
CA ALA A 439 -32.16 7.89 -2.29
C ALA A 439 -33.21 8.97 -2.14
N SER A 440 -34.41 8.77 -2.73
CA SER A 440 -35.55 9.70 -2.63
C SER A 440 -36.10 9.80 -1.21
N LEU A 441 -36.20 8.65 -0.50
CA LEU A 441 -36.69 8.62 0.89
C LEU A 441 -35.78 9.41 1.82
N LYS A 442 -34.47 9.15 1.75
CA LYS A 442 -33.46 9.84 2.55
C LYS A 442 -33.46 11.35 2.29
N ALA A 443 -33.48 11.76 1.02
CA ALA A 443 -33.56 13.17 0.66
C ALA A 443 -34.80 13.83 1.30
N LYS A 444 -35.94 13.16 1.25
CA LYS A 444 -37.21 13.67 1.84
C LYS A 444 -37.14 13.73 3.36
N GLU A 445 -36.57 12.74 4.03
CA GLU A 445 -36.42 12.71 5.49
C GLU A 445 -35.57 13.87 5.99
N GLU A 446 -34.52 14.24 5.24
CA GLU A 446 -33.61 15.34 5.57
C GLU A 446 -34.08 16.70 5.01
N GLY A 447 -35.26 16.74 4.39
CA GLY A 447 -35.86 17.97 3.84
C GLY A 447 -35.15 18.51 2.61
N LEU A 448 -34.36 17.72 1.93
CA LEU A 448 -33.64 18.10 0.70
C LEU A 448 -34.58 18.03 -0.51
N ASN A 449 -34.48 19.04 -1.37
CA ASN A 449 -35.30 19.12 -2.56
C ASN A 449 -34.69 18.30 -3.71
N VAL A 450 -35.36 17.21 -4.10
CA VAL A 450 -34.98 16.36 -5.24
C VAL A 450 -35.33 17.02 -6.59
N GLU A 451 -36.27 17.98 -6.62
CA GLU A 451 -36.71 18.61 -7.87
C GLU A 451 -35.53 19.28 -8.62
N GLY A 452 -35.37 18.90 -9.87
CA GLY A 452 -34.29 19.40 -10.73
C GLY A 452 -32.93 18.75 -10.53
N SER A 453 -32.80 17.78 -9.63
CA SER A 453 -31.52 17.05 -9.44
C SER A 453 -31.20 16.14 -10.64
N CYS A 454 -29.93 15.81 -10.79
CA CYS A 454 -29.48 14.72 -11.64
C CYS A 454 -29.45 13.38 -10.88
N MET A 455 -29.57 12.28 -11.60
CA MET A 455 -29.40 10.91 -11.11
C MET A 455 -28.24 10.23 -11.83
N ALA A 456 -27.23 9.77 -11.09
CA ALA A 456 -26.19 8.87 -11.60
C ALA A 456 -26.50 7.42 -11.23
N SER A 457 -26.26 6.50 -12.17
CA SER A 457 -26.34 5.06 -11.94
C SER A 457 -25.04 4.38 -12.36
N ASP A 458 -24.48 3.52 -11.53
CA ASP A 458 -23.24 2.79 -11.73
C ASP A 458 -23.26 1.83 -12.93
N ALA A 459 -24.47 1.45 -13.41
CA ALA A 459 -24.69 0.64 -14.59
C ALA A 459 -26.00 1.02 -15.30
N PHE A 460 -26.27 0.39 -16.46
CA PHE A 460 -27.46 0.69 -17.27
C PHE A 460 -28.77 0.31 -16.58
N PHE A 461 -29.86 0.99 -16.95
CA PHE A 461 -31.22 0.58 -16.57
C PHE A 461 -31.71 -0.51 -17.55
N PRO A 462 -32.15 -1.68 -17.03
CA PRO A 462 -32.61 -2.76 -17.89
C PRO A 462 -34.03 -2.53 -18.42
N PHE A 463 -34.83 -1.64 -17.78
CA PHE A 463 -36.21 -1.34 -18.07
C PHE A 463 -36.51 0.14 -17.79
N ARG A 464 -37.62 0.63 -18.33
CA ARG A 464 -38.04 2.02 -18.15
C ARG A 464 -38.52 2.40 -16.72
N ASP A 465 -38.83 1.41 -15.91
CA ASP A 465 -39.38 1.59 -14.55
C ASP A 465 -38.46 2.44 -13.63
N GLY A 466 -37.16 2.31 -13.77
CA GLY A 466 -36.19 3.15 -13.08
C GLY A 466 -36.25 4.61 -13.50
N ILE A 467 -36.51 4.89 -14.77
CA ILE A 467 -36.67 6.25 -15.31
C ILE A 467 -37.99 6.86 -14.89
N ASP A 468 -39.11 6.10 -14.99
CA ASP A 468 -40.45 6.53 -14.57
C ASP A 468 -40.43 6.90 -13.07
N LYS A 469 -39.73 6.09 -12.25
CA LYS A 469 -39.56 6.35 -10.82
C LYS A 469 -38.74 7.61 -10.55
N ALA A 470 -37.61 7.80 -11.24
CA ALA A 470 -36.80 8.99 -11.13
C ALA A 470 -37.57 10.24 -11.48
N ALA A 471 -38.31 10.21 -12.61
CA ALA A 471 -39.19 11.33 -13.02
C ALA A 471 -40.23 11.66 -11.96
N SER A 472 -40.92 10.65 -11.38
CA SER A 472 -41.91 10.83 -10.32
C SER A 472 -41.32 11.42 -9.02
N SER A 473 -40.01 11.27 -8.81
CA SER A 473 -39.27 11.84 -7.67
C SER A 473 -38.81 13.29 -7.93
N GLY A 474 -38.94 13.81 -9.16
CA GLY A 474 -38.52 15.17 -9.52
C GLY A 474 -37.16 15.25 -10.24
N ILE A 475 -36.53 14.13 -10.53
CA ILE A 475 -35.25 14.08 -11.29
C ILE A 475 -35.49 14.62 -12.70
N LYS A 476 -34.58 15.45 -13.20
CA LYS A 476 -34.63 16.07 -14.53
C LYS A 476 -33.53 15.63 -15.47
N SER A 477 -32.54 14.98 -14.97
CA SER A 477 -31.39 14.55 -15.80
C SER A 477 -30.74 13.25 -15.27
N ILE A 478 -30.22 12.42 -16.18
CA ILE A 478 -29.70 11.09 -15.88
C ILE A 478 -28.36 10.88 -16.58
N ILE A 479 -27.39 10.36 -15.82
CA ILE A 479 -26.11 9.84 -16.32
C ILE A 479 -26.00 8.35 -16.02
N GLN A 480 -25.74 7.54 -17.03
CA GLN A 480 -25.59 6.10 -16.92
C GLN A 480 -24.68 5.56 -18.04
N PRO A 481 -24.18 4.31 -17.93
CA PRO A 481 -23.33 3.71 -18.96
C PRO A 481 -23.98 3.51 -20.33
N GLY A 482 -25.27 3.16 -20.38
CA GLY A 482 -25.89 2.56 -21.56
C GLY A 482 -25.40 1.12 -21.81
N GLY A 483 -25.75 0.56 -22.95
CA GLY A 483 -25.32 -0.79 -23.38
C GLY A 483 -26.33 -1.91 -23.09
N SER A 484 -27.55 -1.57 -22.70
CA SER A 484 -28.67 -2.51 -22.61
C SER A 484 -29.27 -2.80 -23.99
N VAL A 485 -29.75 -4.01 -24.21
CA VAL A 485 -30.58 -4.32 -25.39
C VAL A 485 -31.88 -3.52 -25.44
N ARG A 486 -32.25 -2.89 -24.32
CA ARG A 486 -33.44 -2.05 -24.16
C ARG A 486 -33.11 -0.57 -23.99
N ASP A 487 -31.95 -0.11 -24.38
CA ASP A 487 -31.57 1.30 -24.26
C ASP A 487 -32.60 2.22 -24.93
N GLN A 488 -33.20 1.83 -26.07
CA GLN A 488 -34.20 2.63 -26.73
C GLN A 488 -35.45 2.84 -25.87
N GLU A 489 -35.94 1.79 -25.19
CA GLU A 489 -37.08 1.90 -24.25
C GLU A 489 -36.81 2.91 -23.12
N VAL A 490 -35.57 2.89 -22.61
CA VAL A 490 -35.14 3.79 -21.52
C VAL A 490 -34.97 5.23 -22.03
N ILE A 491 -34.46 5.42 -23.25
CA ILE A 491 -34.33 6.73 -23.90
C ILE A 491 -35.73 7.32 -24.18
N ASP A 492 -36.65 6.50 -24.71
CA ASP A 492 -38.03 6.93 -24.98
C ASP A 492 -38.75 7.39 -23.69
N ALA A 493 -38.56 6.65 -22.60
CA ALA A 493 -39.10 7.05 -21.29
C ALA A 493 -38.51 8.40 -20.82
N ALA A 494 -37.20 8.61 -20.98
CA ALA A 494 -36.58 9.90 -20.64
C ALA A 494 -37.17 11.06 -21.47
N ASN A 495 -37.38 10.84 -22.77
CA ASN A 495 -37.99 11.84 -23.67
C ASN A 495 -39.46 12.11 -23.31
N GLU A 496 -40.25 11.07 -23.00
CA GLU A 496 -41.66 11.22 -22.54
C GLU A 496 -41.71 12.09 -21.29
N HIS A 497 -40.77 11.91 -20.33
CA HIS A 497 -40.69 12.70 -19.11
C HIS A 497 -39.96 14.04 -19.27
N LYS A 498 -39.51 14.38 -20.48
CA LYS A 498 -38.71 15.59 -20.79
C LYS A 498 -37.46 15.68 -19.93
N MET A 499 -36.75 14.58 -19.77
CA MET A 499 -35.51 14.47 -19.03
C MET A 499 -34.30 14.49 -20.01
N VAL A 500 -33.21 15.06 -19.53
CA VAL A 500 -31.90 14.91 -20.23
C VAL A 500 -31.29 13.56 -19.85
N MET A 501 -30.77 12.82 -20.83
CA MET A 501 -30.04 11.59 -20.58
C MET A 501 -28.71 11.56 -21.34
N VAL A 502 -27.66 11.19 -20.62
CA VAL A 502 -26.33 10.98 -21.20
C VAL A 502 -25.80 9.58 -20.88
N PHE A 503 -25.07 9.02 -21.83
CA PHE A 503 -24.36 7.74 -21.67
C PHE A 503 -22.86 7.99 -21.53
N THR A 504 -22.22 7.25 -20.60
CA THR A 504 -20.79 7.30 -20.35
C THR A 504 -20.00 6.23 -21.13
N GLY A 505 -20.67 5.15 -21.56
CA GLY A 505 -20.00 3.99 -22.14
C GLY A 505 -19.12 3.19 -21.17
N VAL A 506 -19.02 3.61 -19.91
CA VAL A 506 -18.20 3.00 -18.86
C VAL A 506 -19.08 2.67 -17.67
N ARG A 507 -18.86 1.49 -17.09
CA ARG A 507 -19.56 1.00 -15.87
C ARG A 507 -18.58 0.94 -14.69
N HIS A 508 -19.07 1.27 -13.49
CA HIS A 508 -18.29 1.24 -12.26
C HIS A 508 -18.96 0.38 -11.17
N PHE A 509 -18.96 -0.94 -11.33
CA PHE A 509 -19.45 -1.82 -10.28
C PHE A 509 -18.47 -1.89 -9.11
N ARG A 510 -19.01 -1.76 -7.89
CA ARG A 510 -18.27 -1.93 -6.62
C ARG A 510 -19.06 -2.82 -5.66
N HIS A 511 -18.54 -4.00 -5.35
CA HIS A 511 -19.16 -5.00 -4.48
C HIS A 511 -18.41 -5.19 -3.17
#